data_ee5288177bcdf37624ca5c886f70ad23
#
_entry.id   ee5288177bcdf37624ca5c886f70ad23
#
_cell.length_a   1.000
_cell.length_b   1.000
_cell.length_c   1.000
_cell.angle_alpha   90.00
_cell.angle_beta   90.00
_cell.angle_gamma   90.00
#
_symmetry.space_group_name_H-M   'P 1'
#
loop_
_entity.id
_entity.type
_entity.pdbx_description
1 polymer ?
#
loop_
_entity_poly.entity_id
_entity_poly.type
_entity_poly.pdbx_seq_one_letter_code
_entity_poly.pdbx_strand_id
1 'polypeptide(L)'
;MAAVAEQAGITTLPAYLDLAEPDLGGAVRQLVDAGHTAAIVVPLLFTEAFHATVDVPETVRSVTESLAVQLTVADILGTGDEVARLLRESMASSGIDDRASVLLFAVGSSRPAANEAVVDLAARLAEGRRGPVRACFGTCSPGVADVMDGLPEPVAVVPLFLTDGLLLTSVRELASQRGWQMAEPLFAARFGSDFLGRIV
;
A
#
# COMPACT_ATOMS: atom_id res chain seq x y z
N MET A 1 -6.04 10.43 -6.26
CA MET A 1 -5.23 10.73 -7.47
C MET A 1 -5.62 12.08 -8.07
N ALA A 2 -6.84 12.31 -8.56
CA ALA A 2 -7.24 13.58 -9.18
C ALA A 2 -6.97 14.82 -8.31
N ALA A 3 -7.26 14.78 -7.01
CA ALA A 3 -7.06 15.92 -6.11
C ALA A 3 -5.57 16.32 -5.95
N VAL A 4 -4.64 15.37 -6.03
CA VAL A 4 -3.18 15.64 -5.95
C VAL A 4 -2.69 16.28 -7.24
N ALA A 5 -3.14 15.76 -8.39
CA ALA A 5 -2.85 16.34 -9.69
C ALA A 5 -3.29 17.79 -9.78
N GLU A 6 -4.49 18.06 -9.29
CA GLU A 6 -5.08 19.41 -9.29
C GLU A 6 -4.27 20.38 -8.42
N GLN A 7 -3.82 19.95 -7.23
CA GLN A 7 -2.98 20.75 -6.34
C GLN A 7 -1.57 21.00 -6.91
N ALA A 8 -0.99 20.01 -7.58
CA ALA A 8 0.35 20.09 -8.14
C ALA A 8 0.39 20.72 -9.55
N GLY A 9 -0.77 20.95 -10.18
CA GLY A 9 -0.85 21.48 -11.54
C GLY A 9 -0.27 20.51 -12.60
N ILE A 10 -0.23 19.22 -12.31
CA ILE A 10 0.29 18.17 -13.20
C ILE A 10 -0.83 17.23 -13.67
N THR A 11 -0.72 16.73 -14.89
CA THR A 11 -1.62 15.69 -15.40
C THR A 11 -1.25 14.35 -14.78
N THR A 12 -2.19 13.68 -14.12
CA THR A 12 -2.00 12.33 -13.60
C THR A 12 -3.10 11.40 -14.06
N LEU A 13 -2.73 10.19 -14.45
CA LEU A 13 -3.65 9.12 -14.82
C LEU A 13 -3.38 7.88 -13.99
N PRO A 14 -4.41 7.18 -13.50
CA PRO A 14 -4.22 5.86 -12.91
C PRO A 14 -3.85 4.86 -14.00
N ALA A 15 -3.00 3.90 -13.65
CA ALA A 15 -2.71 2.73 -14.47
C ALA A 15 -2.68 1.48 -13.57
N TYR A 16 -3.15 0.36 -14.08
CA TYR A 16 -3.23 -0.90 -13.36
C TYR A 16 -2.29 -1.93 -13.99
N LEU A 17 -1.67 -2.76 -13.16
CA LEU A 17 -0.82 -3.86 -13.65
C LEU A 17 -1.67 -5.01 -14.18
N ASP A 18 -2.76 -5.33 -13.47
CA ASP A 18 -3.66 -6.44 -13.77
C ASP A 18 -5.12 -6.09 -13.42
N LEU A 19 -6.05 -6.88 -13.97
CA LEU A 19 -7.46 -6.98 -13.58
C LEU A 19 -8.31 -5.71 -13.76
N ALA A 20 -7.73 -4.58 -14.20
CA ALA A 20 -8.46 -3.34 -14.41
C ALA A 20 -7.84 -2.50 -15.54
N GLU A 21 -8.65 -1.60 -16.10
CA GLU A 21 -8.25 -0.65 -17.12
C GLU A 21 -8.26 0.80 -16.58
N PRO A 22 -7.43 1.69 -17.14
CA PRO A 22 -6.44 1.41 -18.16
C PRO A 22 -5.21 0.68 -17.60
N ASP A 23 -4.58 -0.17 -18.42
CA ASP A 23 -3.22 -0.62 -18.17
C ASP A 23 -2.22 0.52 -18.37
N LEU A 24 -0.93 0.28 -18.08
CA LEU A 24 0.10 1.31 -18.25
C LEU A 24 0.18 1.81 -19.70
N GLY A 25 0.08 0.91 -20.68
CA GLY A 25 0.10 1.28 -22.11
C GLY A 25 -1.07 2.18 -22.49
N GLY A 26 -2.27 1.85 -22.02
CA GLY A 26 -3.48 2.66 -22.24
C GLY A 26 -3.40 4.04 -21.59
N ALA A 27 -2.91 4.12 -20.35
CA ALA A 27 -2.73 5.39 -19.66
C ALA A 27 -1.66 6.28 -20.35
N VAL A 28 -0.52 5.69 -20.74
CA VAL A 28 0.54 6.42 -21.44
C VAL A 28 0.07 6.89 -22.83
N ARG A 29 -0.71 6.07 -23.55
CA ARG A 29 -1.28 6.48 -24.84
C ARG A 29 -2.16 7.73 -24.71
N GLN A 30 -2.99 7.80 -23.65
CA GLN A 30 -3.79 9.01 -23.36
C GLN A 30 -2.91 10.24 -23.13
N LEU A 31 -1.77 10.09 -22.43
CA LEU A 31 -0.82 11.19 -22.23
C LEU A 31 -0.17 11.62 -23.55
N VAL A 32 0.23 10.70 -24.40
CA VAL A 32 0.80 10.98 -25.73
C VAL A 32 -0.22 11.68 -26.61
N ASP A 33 -1.46 11.24 -26.63
CA ASP A 33 -2.55 11.86 -27.40
C ASP A 33 -2.86 13.30 -26.91
N ALA A 34 -2.61 13.55 -25.63
CA ALA A 34 -2.68 14.90 -25.04
C ALA A 34 -1.42 15.76 -25.28
N GLY A 35 -0.42 15.24 -26.00
CA GLY A 35 0.79 15.97 -26.41
C GLY A 35 1.98 15.85 -25.44
N HIS A 36 1.90 14.95 -24.44
CA HIS A 36 3.03 14.70 -23.55
C HIS A 36 4.06 13.76 -24.22
N THR A 37 5.34 14.08 -24.10
CA THR A 37 6.46 13.30 -24.64
C THR A 37 7.25 12.57 -23.57
N ALA A 38 6.98 12.84 -22.30
CA ALA A 38 7.60 12.19 -21.15
C ALA A 38 6.59 12.06 -20.01
N ALA A 39 6.76 11.04 -19.18
CA ALA A 39 5.97 10.87 -17.96
C ALA A 39 6.79 10.17 -16.87
N ILE A 40 6.36 10.33 -15.61
CA ILE A 40 6.91 9.61 -14.47
C ILE A 40 5.88 8.53 -14.06
N VAL A 41 6.34 7.30 -13.97
CA VAL A 41 5.58 6.17 -13.43
C VAL A 41 5.88 6.07 -11.94
N VAL A 42 4.86 6.23 -11.10
CA VAL A 42 4.98 6.12 -9.65
C VAL A 42 4.34 4.79 -9.21
N PRO A 43 5.14 3.75 -8.88
CA PRO A 43 4.59 2.47 -8.45
C PRO A 43 4.04 2.59 -7.02
N LEU A 44 2.75 2.39 -6.84
CA LEU A 44 2.08 2.43 -5.54
C LEU A 44 2.23 1.08 -4.81
N LEU A 45 3.46 0.64 -4.60
CA LEU A 45 3.84 -0.65 -4.02
C LEU A 45 4.60 -0.45 -2.70
N PHE A 46 4.34 -1.29 -1.70
CA PHE A 46 4.97 -1.19 -0.38
C PHE A 46 6.28 -1.99 -0.27
N THR A 47 6.47 -3.00 -1.11
CA THR A 47 7.64 -3.89 -1.00
C THR A 47 8.25 -4.18 -2.37
N GLU A 48 9.54 -4.45 -2.39
CA GLU A 48 10.29 -4.90 -3.57
C GLU A 48 9.99 -6.39 -3.89
N ALA A 49 8.69 -6.71 -4.04
CA ALA A 49 8.24 -8.02 -4.47
C ALA A 49 8.27 -8.15 -6.00
N PHE A 50 7.63 -9.18 -6.55
CA PHE A 50 7.67 -9.49 -7.97
C PHE A 50 7.19 -8.33 -8.85
N HIS A 51 6.08 -7.69 -8.50
CA HIS A 51 5.54 -6.56 -9.26
C HIS A 51 6.53 -5.38 -9.36
N ALA A 52 7.23 -5.04 -8.28
CA ALA A 52 8.17 -3.93 -8.29
C ALA A 52 9.45 -4.23 -9.10
N THR A 53 9.93 -5.47 -9.06
CA THR A 53 11.25 -5.82 -9.59
C THR A 53 11.23 -6.47 -10.98
N VAL A 54 10.06 -6.93 -11.43
CA VAL A 54 9.88 -7.61 -12.72
C VAL A 54 8.79 -6.93 -13.55
N ASP A 55 7.54 -6.94 -13.08
CA ASP A 55 6.40 -6.52 -13.90
C ASP A 55 6.46 -5.04 -14.27
N VAL A 56 6.72 -4.14 -13.33
CA VAL A 56 6.80 -2.70 -13.60
C VAL A 56 7.95 -2.39 -14.57
N PRO A 57 9.21 -2.85 -14.36
CA PRO A 57 10.30 -2.60 -15.31
C PRO A 57 10.03 -3.15 -16.70
N GLU A 58 9.48 -4.37 -16.81
CA GLU A 58 9.18 -4.98 -18.11
C GLU A 58 8.07 -4.25 -18.85
N THR A 59 7.00 -3.89 -18.15
CA THR A 59 5.88 -3.15 -18.73
C THR A 59 6.33 -1.76 -19.19
N VAL A 60 7.09 -1.03 -18.37
CA VAL A 60 7.63 0.29 -18.71
C VAL A 60 8.51 0.22 -19.96
N ARG A 61 9.41 -0.77 -20.04
CA ARG A 61 10.26 -0.97 -21.22
C ARG A 61 9.43 -1.19 -22.47
N SER A 62 8.46 -2.12 -22.42
CA SER A 62 7.58 -2.44 -23.55
C SER A 62 6.79 -1.22 -24.02
N VAL A 63 6.24 -0.43 -23.10
CA VAL A 63 5.47 0.78 -23.41
C VAL A 63 6.37 1.86 -24.01
N THR A 64 7.59 2.07 -23.45
CA THR A 64 8.57 3.03 -23.97
C THR A 64 8.95 2.73 -25.42
N GLU A 65 9.21 1.45 -25.73
CA GLU A 65 9.56 1.01 -27.07
C GLU A 65 8.39 1.17 -28.06
N SER A 66 7.16 0.87 -27.63
CA SER A 66 5.99 0.87 -28.51
C SER A 66 5.42 2.26 -28.81
N LEU A 67 5.51 3.20 -27.86
CA LEU A 67 4.90 4.54 -27.96
C LEU A 67 5.91 5.67 -28.16
N ALA A 68 7.21 5.36 -28.26
CA ALA A 68 8.29 6.35 -28.43
C ALA A 68 8.21 7.51 -27.42
N VAL A 69 7.84 7.20 -26.17
CA VAL A 69 7.70 8.15 -25.05
C VAL A 69 8.81 7.93 -24.03
N GLN A 70 9.29 8.97 -23.38
CA GLN A 70 10.26 8.84 -22.31
C GLN A 70 9.54 8.58 -20.99
N LEU A 71 9.74 7.39 -20.40
CA LEU A 71 9.21 7.02 -19.09
C LEU A 71 10.35 6.93 -18.06
N THR A 72 10.14 7.56 -16.92
CA THR A 72 11.01 7.44 -15.73
C THR A 72 10.22 6.75 -14.63
N VAL A 73 10.78 5.74 -13.99
CA VAL A 73 10.15 5.07 -12.86
C VAL A 73 10.68 5.69 -11.57
N ALA A 74 9.76 6.18 -10.74
CA ALA A 74 10.07 6.64 -9.39
C ALA A 74 10.25 5.45 -8.43
N ASP A 75 10.79 5.71 -7.25
CA ASP A 75 10.84 4.72 -6.19
C ASP A 75 9.44 4.26 -5.78
N ILE A 76 9.33 3.04 -5.24
CA ILE A 76 8.09 2.53 -4.66
C ILE A 76 7.76 3.29 -3.36
N LEU A 77 6.52 3.16 -2.86
CA LEU A 77 6.12 3.73 -1.55
C LEU A 77 7.00 3.21 -0.40
N GLY A 78 7.39 1.94 -0.49
CA GLY A 78 8.21 1.29 0.51
C GLY A 78 7.49 1.04 1.84
N THR A 79 8.29 0.70 2.85
CA THR A 79 7.86 0.48 4.24
C THR A 79 8.60 1.42 5.20
N GLY A 80 9.05 2.57 4.71
CA GLY A 80 9.85 3.54 5.44
C GLY A 80 9.05 4.35 6.49
N ASP A 81 9.71 5.38 7.03
CA ASP A 81 9.16 6.19 8.11
C ASP A 81 7.89 6.94 7.73
N GLU A 82 7.75 7.33 6.46
CA GLU A 82 6.56 8.02 5.96
C GLU A 82 5.33 7.10 6.01
N VAL A 83 5.47 5.84 5.55
CA VAL A 83 4.39 4.85 5.64
C VAL A 83 4.08 4.51 7.09
N ALA A 84 5.11 4.38 7.94
CA ALA A 84 4.91 4.18 9.39
C ALA A 84 4.13 5.35 10.03
N ARG A 85 4.44 6.60 9.66
CA ARG A 85 3.71 7.78 10.12
C ARG A 85 2.25 7.74 9.71
N LEU A 86 1.96 7.45 8.44
CA LEU A 86 0.59 7.35 7.92
C LEU A 86 -0.22 6.25 8.63
N LEU A 87 0.39 5.10 8.88
CA LEU A 87 -0.28 4.02 9.62
C LEU A 87 -0.56 4.43 11.07
N ARG A 88 0.33 5.16 11.74
CA ARG A 88 0.06 5.73 13.07
C ARG A 88 -1.11 6.72 13.04
N GLU A 89 -1.16 7.58 12.04
CA GLU A 89 -2.27 8.52 11.84
C GLU A 89 -3.59 7.78 11.57
N SER A 90 -3.56 6.72 10.76
CA SER A 90 -4.72 5.86 10.51
C SER A 90 -5.21 5.16 11.78
N MET A 91 -4.29 4.63 12.59
CA MET A 91 -4.62 4.04 13.90
C MET A 91 -5.27 5.07 14.82
N ALA A 92 -4.70 6.27 14.92
CA ALA A 92 -5.23 7.34 15.77
C ALA A 92 -6.62 7.80 15.32
N SER A 93 -6.83 8.00 14.02
CA SER A 93 -8.13 8.41 13.47
C SER A 93 -9.20 7.32 13.59
N SER A 94 -8.79 6.05 13.65
CA SER A 94 -9.69 4.91 13.91
C SER A 94 -9.94 4.68 15.41
N GLY A 95 -9.36 5.48 16.29
CA GLY A 95 -9.53 5.35 17.74
C GLY A 95 -8.86 4.12 18.35
N ILE A 96 -7.84 3.56 17.69
CA ILE A 96 -7.10 2.39 18.20
C ILE A 96 -6.22 2.84 19.37
N ASP A 97 -6.50 2.29 20.56
CA ASP A 97 -5.77 2.59 21.80
C ASP A 97 -4.30 2.15 21.69
N ASP A 98 -3.39 2.87 22.38
CA ASP A 98 -1.96 2.57 22.42
C ASP A 98 -1.62 1.24 23.11
N ARG A 99 -2.55 0.72 23.92
CA ARG A 99 -2.46 -0.58 24.60
C ARG A 99 -2.99 -1.73 23.77
N ALA A 100 -3.76 -1.44 22.72
CA ALA A 100 -4.29 -2.48 21.86
C ALA A 100 -3.16 -3.27 21.17
N SER A 101 -3.29 -4.58 21.13
CA SER A 101 -2.48 -5.42 20.24
C SER A 101 -2.85 -5.10 18.79
N VAL A 102 -1.87 -4.93 17.92
CA VAL A 102 -2.09 -4.60 16.52
C VAL A 102 -1.60 -5.73 15.61
N LEU A 103 -2.48 -6.17 14.73
CA LEU A 103 -2.16 -7.02 13.59
C LEU A 103 -1.94 -6.11 12.36
N LEU A 104 -0.68 -5.92 11.97
CA LEU A 104 -0.34 -5.27 10.69
C LEU A 104 -0.56 -6.29 9.58
N PHE A 105 -1.68 -6.17 8.89
CA PHE A 105 -2.10 -7.10 7.84
C PHE A 105 -1.64 -6.63 6.47
N ALA A 106 -0.84 -7.46 5.79
CA ALA A 106 -0.33 -7.20 4.44
C ALA A 106 -0.67 -8.34 3.48
N VAL A 107 -0.48 -8.13 2.19
CA VAL A 107 -0.71 -9.18 1.17
C VAL A 107 0.20 -10.38 1.43
N GLY A 108 1.47 -10.15 1.62
CA GLY A 108 2.50 -11.19 1.68
C GLY A 108 3.14 -11.46 0.30
N SER A 109 4.28 -12.11 0.32
CA SER A 109 5.06 -12.40 -0.88
C SER A 109 5.78 -13.74 -0.75
N SER A 110 6.07 -14.37 -1.89
CA SER A 110 6.99 -15.51 -1.96
C SER A 110 8.47 -15.11 -1.75
N ARG A 111 8.78 -13.80 -1.75
CA ARG A 111 10.12 -13.27 -1.48
C ARG A 111 10.28 -12.97 0.01
N PRO A 112 11.16 -13.66 0.75
CA PRO A 112 11.32 -13.43 2.19
C PRO A 112 11.65 -11.98 2.56
N ALA A 113 12.56 -11.32 1.83
CA ALA A 113 12.95 -9.94 2.10
C ALA A 113 11.77 -8.94 2.02
N ALA A 114 10.76 -9.19 1.17
CA ALA A 114 9.57 -8.37 1.10
C ALA A 114 8.70 -8.52 2.36
N ASN A 115 8.60 -9.73 2.93
CA ASN A 115 7.90 -9.98 4.17
C ASN A 115 8.67 -9.44 5.37
N GLU A 116 10.01 -9.57 5.39
CA GLU A 116 10.89 -8.99 6.41
C GLU A 116 10.72 -7.47 6.49
N ALA A 117 10.62 -6.76 5.36
CA ALA A 117 10.36 -5.33 5.34
C ALA A 117 9.03 -4.95 6.02
N VAL A 118 8.00 -5.80 5.94
CA VAL A 118 6.73 -5.60 6.67
C VAL A 118 6.89 -5.91 8.16
N VAL A 119 7.69 -6.90 8.53
CA VAL A 119 8.01 -7.19 9.94
C VAL A 119 8.78 -6.02 10.57
N ASP A 120 9.74 -5.44 9.85
CA ASP A 120 10.48 -4.26 10.30
C ASP A 120 9.56 -3.04 10.45
N LEU A 121 8.58 -2.88 9.55
CA LEU A 121 7.55 -1.85 9.68
C LEU A 121 6.71 -2.07 10.94
N ALA A 122 6.31 -3.33 11.24
CA ALA A 122 5.58 -3.66 12.46
C ALA A 122 6.40 -3.32 13.71
N ALA A 123 7.70 -3.61 13.71
CA ALA A 123 8.61 -3.24 14.81
C ALA A 123 8.67 -1.71 15.01
N ARG A 124 8.80 -0.95 13.91
CA ARG A 124 8.74 0.52 13.97
C ARG A 124 7.40 1.06 14.49
N LEU A 125 6.29 0.44 14.11
CA LEU A 125 4.97 0.82 14.63
C LEU A 125 4.82 0.53 16.11
N ALA A 126 5.52 -0.48 16.64
CA ALA A 126 5.52 -0.83 18.05
C ALA A 126 6.28 0.20 18.93
N GLU A 127 7.18 0.97 18.33
CA GLU A 127 7.95 2.00 19.07
C GLU A 127 7.02 3.04 19.71
N GLY A 128 7.16 3.23 21.02
CA GLY A 128 6.36 4.15 21.80
C GLY A 128 4.95 3.67 22.16
N ARG A 129 4.53 2.48 21.69
CA ARG A 129 3.25 1.84 22.05
C ARG A 129 3.42 0.93 23.27
N ARG A 130 2.32 0.70 23.99
CA ARG A 130 2.24 -0.25 25.12
C ARG A 130 1.79 -1.63 24.65
N GLY A 131 0.93 -1.69 23.62
CA GLY A 131 0.49 -2.94 23.00
C GLY A 131 1.45 -3.41 21.92
N PRO A 132 1.60 -4.73 21.72
CA PRO A 132 2.46 -5.30 20.68
C PRO A 132 1.90 -5.03 19.27
N VAL A 133 2.81 -4.98 18.29
CA VAL A 133 2.46 -4.99 16.86
C VAL A 133 3.05 -6.24 16.22
N ARG A 134 2.25 -6.98 15.49
CA ARG A 134 2.66 -8.20 14.78
C ARG A 134 2.28 -8.11 13.31
N ALA A 135 3.24 -8.41 12.43
CA ALA A 135 2.94 -8.55 11.01
C ALA A 135 2.24 -9.91 10.74
N CYS A 136 1.25 -9.88 9.86
CA CYS A 136 0.60 -11.08 9.35
C CYS A 136 0.20 -10.88 7.87
N PHE A 137 0.02 -11.99 7.16
CA PHE A 137 -0.11 -11.96 5.71
C PHE A 137 -1.36 -12.70 5.23
N GLY A 138 -1.90 -12.25 4.11
CA GLY A 138 -3.08 -12.86 3.48
C GLY A 138 -2.75 -14.03 2.56
N THR A 139 -1.52 -14.12 2.03
CA THR A 139 -1.15 -15.13 1.01
C THR A 139 -0.02 -16.07 1.43
N CYS A 140 0.58 -15.85 2.59
CA CYS A 140 1.66 -16.69 3.12
C CYS A 140 1.67 -16.65 4.66
N SER A 141 2.43 -17.52 5.29
CA SER A 141 2.64 -17.51 6.75
C SER A 141 3.66 -16.44 7.17
N PRO A 142 3.51 -15.88 8.40
CA PRO A 142 2.39 -16.16 9.31
C PRO A 142 1.10 -15.45 8.86
N GLY A 143 0.00 -16.19 8.79
CA GLY A 143 -1.34 -15.63 8.60
C GLY A 143 -1.91 -15.08 9.90
N VAL A 144 -3.12 -14.50 9.85
CA VAL A 144 -3.80 -13.96 11.04
C VAL A 144 -3.96 -15.03 12.12
N ALA A 145 -4.34 -16.27 11.73
CA ALA A 145 -4.51 -17.38 12.67
C ALA A 145 -3.23 -17.79 13.40
N ASP A 146 -2.07 -17.63 12.72
CA ASP A 146 -0.78 -18.01 13.29
C ASP A 146 -0.28 -17.05 14.40
N VAL A 147 -0.74 -15.79 14.35
CA VAL A 147 -0.23 -14.72 15.23
C VAL A 147 -1.25 -14.19 16.23
N MET A 148 -2.54 -14.49 16.07
CA MET A 148 -3.58 -13.97 16.95
C MET A 148 -3.62 -14.63 18.32
N ASP A 149 -3.19 -15.88 18.42
CA ASP A 149 -3.20 -16.61 19.67
C ASP A 149 -2.19 -16.02 20.66
N GLY A 150 -2.67 -15.72 21.88
CA GLY A 150 -1.87 -15.14 22.94
C GLY A 150 -1.64 -13.63 22.83
N LEU A 151 -2.29 -12.93 21.90
CA LEU A 151 -2.30 -11.46 21.90
C LEU A 151 -3.20 -10.93 23.02
N PRO A 152 -2.69 -9.98 23.84
CA PRO A 152 -3.54 -9.28 24.81
C PRO A 152 -4.68 -8.52 24.15
N GLU A 153 -5.87 -8.60 24.71
CA GLU A 153 -7.01 -7.77 24.30
C GLU A 153 -6.88 -6.33 24.85
N PRO A 154 -7.41 -5.32 24.17
CA PRO A 154 -8.13 -5.41 22.90
C PRO A 154 -7.19 -5.62 21.71
N VAL A 155 -7.70 -6.21 20.63
CA VAL A 155 -6.97 -6.42 19.38
C VAL A 155 -7.53 -5.51 18.29
N ALA A 156 -6.66 -4.97 17.44
CA ALA A 156 -7.01 -4.19 16.26
C ALA A 156 -6.27 -4.69 15.02
N VAL A 157 -6.88 -4.56 13.86
CA VAL A 157 -6.27 -4.83 12.56
C VAL A 157 -5.94 -3.52 11.86
N VAL A 158 -4.72 -3.39 11.39
CA VAL A 158 -4.24 -2.24 10.60
C VAL A 158 -3.81 -2.76 9.23
N PRO A 159 -4.54 -2.44 8.16
CA PRO A 159 -4.19 -2.94 6.83
C PRO A 159 -3.06 -2.11 6.20
N LEU A 160 -2.01 -2.79 5.73
CA LEU A 160 -1.02 -2.22 4.84
C LEU A 160 -1.53 -2.31 3.39
N PHE A 161 -2.58 -1.56 3.12
CA PHE A 161 -3.30 -1.51 1.84
C PHE A 161 -3.63 -0.06 1.50
N LEU A 162 -3.67 0.24 0.21
CA LEU A 162 -4.08 1.56 -0.27
C LEU A 162 -5.60 1.69 -0.35
N THR A 163 -6.26 0.64 -0.83
CA THR A 163 -7.72 0.58 -1.05
C THR A 163 -8.28 -0.74 -0.58
N ASP A 164 -9.60 -0.83 -0.49
CA ASP A 164 -10.30 -2.09 -0.26
C ASP A 164 -10.05 -3.11 -1.39
N GLY A 165 -10.14 -4.38 -1.05
CA GLY A 165 -9.98 -5.51 -1.97
C GLY A 165 -10.37 -6.83 -1.32
N LEU A 166 -10.36 -7.91 -2.12
CA LEU A 166 -10.85 -9.22 -1.69
C LEU A 166 -10.15 -9.76 -0.43
N LEU A 167 -8.84 -9.55 -0.30
CA LEU A 167 -8.09 -9.99 0.88
C LEU A 167 -8.56 -9.27 2.15
N LEU A 168 -8.93 -7.99 2.06
CA LEU A 168 -9.44 -7.24 3.20
C LEU A 168 -10.85 -7.67 3.61
N THR A 169 -11.67 -8.16 2.69
CA THR A 169 -13.01 -8.65 3.00
C THR A 169 -12.96 -9.77 4.04
N SER A 170 -12.11 -10.78 3.82
CA SER A 170 -12.00 -11.92 4.74
C SER A 170 -11.50 -11.53 6.12
N VAL A 171 -10.49 -10.63 6.20
CA VAL A 171 -9.98 -10.19 7.51
C VAL A 171 -10.94 -9.24 8.21
N ARG A 172 -11.72 -8.45 7.47
CA ARG A 172 -12.78 -7.58 8.00
C ARG A 172 -13.92 -8.39 8.63
N GLU A 173 -14.32 -9.47 7.96
CA GLU A 173 -15.30 -10.42 8.49
C GLU A 173 -14.82 -11.07 9.80
N LEU A 174 -13.56 -11.52 9.82
CA LEU A 174 -12.94 -12.08 11.02
C LEU A 174 -12.87 -11.05 12.16
N ALA A 175 -12.43 -9.83 11.88
CA ALA A 175 -12.37 -8.75 12.86
C ALA A 175 -13.76 -8.44 13.44
N SER A 176 -14.78 -8.38 12.57
CA SER A 176 -16.17 -8.19 13.00
C SER A 176 -16.66 -9.31 13.91
N GLN A 177 -16.41 -10.58 13.56
CA GLN A 177 -16.80 -11.74 14.37
C GLN A 177 -16.10 -11.78 15.74
N ARG A 178 -14.90 -11.23 15.82
CA ARG A 178 -14.10 -11.16 17.05
C ARG A 178 -14.32 -9.89 17.87
N GLY A 179 -15.09 -8.93 17.36
CA GLY A 179 -15.24 -7.62 17.98
C GLY A 179 -13.97 -6.76 17.96
N TRP A 180 -13.05 -7.05 17.04
CA TRP A 180 -11.82 -6.29 16.87
C TRP A 180 -12.07 -5.01 16.10
N GLN A 181 -11.33 -3.97 16.44
CA GLN A 181 -11.28 -2.75 15.63
C GLN A 181 -10.50 -3.01 14.35
N MET A 182 -10.86 -2.30 13.27
CA MET A 182 -10.09 -2.32 12.04
C MET A 182 -9.93 -0.89 11.52
N ALA A 183 -8.67 -0.50 11.25
CA ALA A 183 -8.38 0.76 10.59
C ALA A 183 -8.78 0.71 9.11
N GLU A 184 -9.06 1.88 8.54
CA GLU A 184 -9.32 1.99 7.11
C GLU A 184 -8.01 1.90 6.29
N PRO A 185 -8.06 1.39 5.04
CA PRO A 185 -6.95 1.48 4.10
C PRO A 185 -6.49 2.91 3.89
N LEU A 186 -5.21 3.11 3.54
CA LEU A 186 -4.57 4.43 3.54
C LEU A 186 -5.23 5.47 2.61
N PHE A 187 -5.86 5.07 1.51
CA PHE A 187 -6.58 6.00 0.63
C PHE A 187 -8.06 6.15 0.95
N ALA A 188 -8.66 5.25 1.68
CA ALA A 188 -10.02 5.41 2.20
C ALA A 188 -10.05 6.38 3.39
N ALA A 189 -8.99 6.42 4.19
CA ALA A 189 -8.79 7.46 5.18
C ALA A 189 -8.52 8.81 4.47
N ARG A 190 -8.99 9.93 5.05
CA ARG A 190 -8.89 11.31 4.50
C ARG A 190 -7.46 11.80 4.19
N PHE A 191 -6.45 10.94 4.31
CA PHE A 191 -5.03 11.26 4.16
C PHE A 191 -4.50 11.16 2.72
N GLY A 192 -5.31 10.66 1.77
CA GLY A 192 -4.84 10.34 0.41
C GLY A 192 -4.35 11.55 -0.40
N SER A 193 -4.84 12.76 -0.13
CA SER A 193 -4.43 13.95 -0.88
C SER A 193 -3.07 14.49 -0.46
N ASP A 194 -2.77 14.52 0.85
CA ASP A 194 -1.52 15.09 1.36
C ASP A 194 -0.31 14.17 1.17
N PHE A 195 -0.54 12.86 1.14
CA PHE A 195 0.51 11.87 0.99
C PHE A 195 1.12 11.85 -0.40
N LEU A 196 0.28 11.80 -1.44
CA LEU A 196 0.77 11.77 -2.82
C LEU A 196 1.46 13.08 -3.21
N GLY A 197 1.07 14.21 -2.64
CA GLY A 197 1.73 15.49 -2.83
C GLY A 197 3.15 15.58 -2.27
N ARG A 198 3.60 14.60 -1.48
CA ARG A 198 4.96 14.54 -0.91
C ARG A 198 5.87 13.55 -1.63
N ILE A 199 5.33 12.68 -2.50
CA ILE A 199 6.07 11.66 -3.25
C ILE A 199 6.40 12.15 -4.67
N VAL A 200 5.69 13.15 -5.17
CA VAL A 200 5.90 13.82 -6.45
C VAL A 200 6.61 15.13 -6.22
#